data_8c4102dd7574cf49bc63b2e5b6e24171
#
_entry.id   8c4102dd7574cf49bc63b2e5b6e24171
#
_cell.length_a   1.000
_cell.length_b   1.000
_cell.length_c   1.000
_cell.angle_alpha   90.00
_cell.angle_beta   90.00
_cell.angle_gamma   90.00
#
_symmetry.space_group_name_H-M   'P 1'
#
loop_
_entity.id
_entity.type
_entity.pdbx_description
1 polymer ?
#
loop_
_entity_poly.entity_id
_entity_poly.type
_entity_poly.pdbx_seq_one_letter_code
_entity_poly.pdbx_strand_id
1 'polypeptide(L)'
;MAGSAAYCAAKAGLDHFTRAVALEEAQRAHPARLVSLAPGVIDTDMQTHLRAADPAGFPDHGRFVHLQAAGLLDGAEVAAAKVLAWLARPDFGQPPVADVREG
;
A
#
# COMPACT_ATOMS: atom_id res chain seq x y z
N MET A 1 -11.67 4.63 0.60
CA MET A 1 -12.02 4.61 2.03
C MET A 1 -12.81 5.86 2.35
N ALA A 2 -14.07 5.71 2.69
CA ALA A 2 -14.96 6.83 3.00
C ALA A 2 -14.44 7.56 4.25
N GLY A 3 -14.61 8.87 4.31
CA GLY A 3 -14.11 9.69 5.40
C GLY A 3 -12.63 10.05 5.31
N SER A 4 -11.95 9.63 4.24
CA SER A 4 -10.51 9.84 4.06
C SER A 4 -10.21 10.35 2.64
N ALA A 5 -10.99 11.33 2.16
CA ALA A 5 -10.91 11.80 0.78
C ALA A 5 -9.51 12.30 0.40
N ALA A 6 -8.88 13.10 1.27
CA ALA A 6 -7.55 13.64 1.00
C ALA A 6 -6.50 12.52 0.93
N TYR A 7 -6.58 11.54 1.84
CA TYR A 7 -5.71 10.38 1.83
C TYR A 7 -5.88 9.57 0.55
N CYS A 8 -7.13 9.30 0.16
CA CYS A 8 -7.42 8.55 -1.06
C CYS A 8 -6.90 9.27 -2.30
N ALA A 9 -7.06 10.59 -2.37
CA ALA A 9 -6.56 11.39 -3.48
C ALA A 9 -5.04 11.34 -3.57
N ALA A 10 -4.36 11.43 -2.43
CA ALA A 10 -2.89 11.35 -2.38
C ALA A 10 -2.38 9.97 -2.83
N LYS A 11 -3.02 8.89 -2.38
CA LYS A 11 -2.63 7.54 -2.76
C LYS A 11 -2.90 7.26 -4.23
N ALA A 12 -4.06 7.67 -4.74
CA ALA A 12 -4.39 7.52 -6.16
C ALA A 12 -3.44 8.35 -7.04
N GLY A 13 -3.08 9.55 -6.60
CA GLY A 13 -2.11 10.39 -7.28
C GLY A 13 -0.73 9.76 -7.34
N LEU A 14 -0.29 9.13 -6.24
CA LEU A 14 0.98 8.42 -6.20
C LEU A 14 0.99 7.25 -7.19
N ASP A 15 -0.08 6.47 -7.25
CA ASP A 15 -0.18 5.35 -8.19
C ASP A 15 -0.11 5.84 -9.63
N HIS A 16 -0.84 6.90 -9.95
CA HIS A 16 -0.86 7.46 -11.29
C HIS A 16 0.49 8.06 -11.68
N PHE A 17 1.13 8.78 -10.76
CA PHE A 17 2.48 9.31 -10.94
C PHE A 17 3.47 8.18 -11.24
N THR A 18 3.39 7.08 -10.48
CA THR A 18 4.28 5.94 -10.66
C THR A 18 4.10 5.31 -12.05
N ARG A 19 2.87 5.16 -12.51
CA ARG A 19 2.59 4.66 -13.86
C ARG A 19 3.19 5.56 -14.93
N ALA A 20 3.06 6.88 -14.77
CA ALA A 20 3.59 7.85 -15.74
C ALA A 20 5.12 7.80 -15.79
N VAL A 21 5.77 7.78 -14.63
CA VAL A 21 7.24 7.72 -14.57
C VAL A 21 7.74 6.39 -15.11
N ALA A 22 7.05 5.29 -14.85
CA ALA A 22 7.43 3.99 -15.41
C ALA A 22 7.40 3.99 -16.93
N LEU A 23 6.41 4.65 -17.54
CA LEU A 23 6.35 4.80 -19.00
C LEU A 23 7.51 5.64 -19.54
N GLU A 24 7.87 6.71 -18.84
CA GLU A 24 9.01 7.55 -19.22
C GLU A 24 10.33 6.78 -19.10
N GLU A 25 10.52 6.04 -18.01
CA GLU A 25 11.74 5.26 -17.79
C GLU A 25 11.89 4.15 -18.82
N ALA A 26 10.80 3.56 -19.30
CA ALA A 26 10.84 2.51 -20.31
C ALA A 26 11.48 2.97 -21.63
N GLN A 27 11.55 4.29 -21.87
CA GLN A 27 12.18 4.87 -23.06
C GLN A 27 13.69 5.07 -22.91
N ARG A 28 14.22 4.88 -21.72
CA ARG A 28 15.64 5.13 -21.43
C ARG A 28 16.50 3.91 -21.71
N ALA A 29 17.78 4.12 -21.96
CA ALA A 29 18.73 3.01 -22.20
C ALA A 29 18.90 2.12 -20.96
N HIS A 30 18.87 2.72 -19.77
CA HIS A 30 18.98 2.02 -18.50
C HIS A 30 17.80 2.42 -17.61
N PRO A 31 16.60 1.86 -17.88
CA PRO A 31 15.41 2.28 -17.17
C PRO A 31 15.45 1.88 -15.70
N ALA A 32 15.01 2.79 -14.83
CA ALA A 32 14.74 2.46 -13.44
C ALA A 32 13.45 1.64 -13.38
N ARG A 33 13.40 0.69 -12.47
CA ARG A 33 12.18 -0.07 -12.20
C ARG A 33 11.50 0.52 -10.98
N LEU A 34 10.21 0.85 -11.13
CA LEU A 34 9.44 1.50 -10.09
C LEU A 34 8.17 0.70 -9.81
N VAL A 35 7.75 0.71 -8.56
CA VAL A 35 6.47 0.16 -8.18
C VAL A 35 5.87 0.99 -7.06
N SER A 36 4.57 1.28 -7.17
CA SER A 36 3.77 1.76 -6.05
C SER A 36 3.15 0.50 -5.44
N LEU A 37 3.65 0.09 -4.29
CA LEU A 37 3.34 -1.20 -3.70
C LEU A 37 2.47 -1.04 -2.45
N ALA A 38 1.29 -1.66 -2.48
CA ALA A 38 0.47 -1.78 -1.28
C ALA A 38 1.02 -2.93 -0.43
N PRO A 39 1.47 -2.67 0.80
CA PRO A 39 2.10 -3.69 1.64
C PRO A 39 1.11 -4.59 2.38
N GLY A 40 -0.18 -4.53 2.03
CA GLY A 40 -1.23 -5.20 2.74
C GLY A 40 -1.72 -4.38 3.93
N VAL A 41 -2.51 -4.99 4.80
CA VAL A 41 -3.01 -4.32 6.00
C VAL A 41 -2.03 -4.60 7.14
N ILE A 42 -1.34 -3.57 7.60
CA ILE A 42 -0.24 -3.67 8.56
C ILE A 42 -0.67 -3.10 9.91
N ASP A 43 -0.33 -3.80 10.99
CA ASP A 43 -0.56 -3.29 12.35
C ASP A 43 0.56 -2.31 12.71
N THR A 44 0.35 -1.04 12.38
CA THR A 44 1.31 0.05 12.59
C THR A 44 0.71 1.13 13.47
N ASP A 45 1.53 2.12 13.83
CA ASP A 45 1.06 3.31 14.55
C ASP A 45 -0.05 4.03 13.78
N MET A 46 0.02 4.06 12.46
CA MET A 46 -1.02 4.63 11.63
C MET A 46 -2.35 3.88 11.82
N GLN A 47 -2.31 2.54 11.84
CA GLN A 47 -3.50 1.72 12.09
C GLN A 47 -4.05 1.98 13.49
N THR A 48 -3.19 2.09 14.49
CA THR A 48 -3.59 2.42 15.85
C THR A 48 -4.30 3.79 15.89
N HIS A 49 -3.75 4.78 15.19
CA HIS A 49 -4.36 6.10 15.08
C HIS A 49 -5.75 6.04 14.42
N LEU A 50 -5.87 5.30 13.34
CA LEU A 50 -7.14 5.14 12.63
C LEU A 50 -8.19 4.44 13.50
N ARG A 51 -7.79 3.43 14.28
CA ARG A 51 -8.69 2.73 15.19
C ARG A 51 -9.20 3.64 16.32
N ALA A 52 -8.39 4.60 16.73
CA ALA A 52 -8.73 5.57 17.79
C ALA A 52 -9.56 6.75 17.24
N ALA A 53 -9.72 6.88 15.93
CA ALA A 53 -10.47 7.98 15.33
C ALA A 53 -11.96 7.86 15.63
N ASP A 54 -12.67 9.02 15.59
CA ASP A 54 -14.11 9.05 15.75
C ASP A 54 -14.78 8.23 14.62
N PRO A 55 -15.58 7.19 14.96
CA PRO A 55 -16.25 6.40 13.94
C PRO A 55 -17.16 7.20 13.02
N ALA A 56 -17.71 8.32 13.49
CA ALA A 56 -18.55 9.19 12.67
C ALA A 56 -17.74 9.89 11.57
N GLY A 57 -16.45 10.16 11.83
CA GLY A 57 -15.53 10.75 10.86
C GLY A 57 -14.74 9.70 10.07
N PHE A 58 -14.84 8.44 10.44
CA PHE A 58 -14.12 7.35 9.79
C PHE A 58 -15.01 6.10 9.70
N PRO A 59 -15.86 6.01 8.66
CA PRO A 59 -16.83 4.92 8.54
C PRO A 59 -16.25 3.50 8.57
N ASP A 60 -14.99 3.32 8.18
CA ASP A 60 -14.34 2.01 8.17
C ASP A 60 -13.68 1.64 9.51
N HIS A 61 -13.87 2.44 10.56
CA HIS A 61 -13.23 2.21 11.86
C HIS A 61 -13.50 0.80 12.40
N GLY A 62 -14.76 0.36 12.39
CA GLY A 62 -15.14 -0.97 12.89
C GLY A 62 -14.47 -2.09 12.11
N ARG A 63 -14.27 -1.91 10.80
CA ARG A 63 -13.58 -2.87 9.94
C ARG A 63 -12.12 -3.03 10.37
N PHE A 64 -11.42 -1.94 10.64
CA PHE A 64 -10.03 -2.00 11.08
C PHE A 64 -9.90 -2.68 12.44
N VAL A 65 -10.78 -2.37 13.38
CA VAL A 65 -10.83 -3.02 14.69
C VAL A 65 -11.06 -4.53 14.53
N HIS A 66 -12.00 -4.92 13.67
CA HIS A 66 -12.31 -6.32 13.40
C HIS A 66 -11.11 -7.07 12.82
N LEU A 67 -10.41 -6.47 11.84
CA LEU A 67 -9.24 -7.08 11.22
C LEU A 67 -8.13 -7.34 12.25
N GLN A 68 -7.90 -6.40 13.16
CA GLN A 68 -6.93 -6.57 14.22
C GLN A 68 -7.33 -7.70 15.17
N ALA A 69 -8.59 -7.70 15.60
CA ALA A 69 -9.10 -8.72 16.53
C ALA A 69 -9.07 -10.12 15.92
N ALA A 70 -9.25 -10.23 14.60
CA ALA A 70 -9.21 -11.49 13.88
C ALA A 70 -7.77 -11.94 13.54
N GLY A 71 -6.76 -11.15 13.86
CA GLY A 71 -5.37 -11.47 13.54
C GLY A 71 -5.05 -11.39 12.06
N LEU A 72 -5.80 -10.59 11.30
CA LEU A 72 -5.64 -10.46 9.86
C LEU A 72 -4.67 -9.35 9.46
N LEU A 73 -4.14 -8.61 10.44
CA LEU A 73 -3.12 -7.58 10.21
C LEU A 73 -1.73 -8.18 10.35
N ASP A 74 -0.86 -7.87 9.40
CA ASP A 74 0.54 -8.26 9.49
C ASP A 74 1.26 -7.39 10.52
N GLY A 75 2.15 -7.98 11.32
CA GLY A 75 3.13 -7.22 12.07
C GLY A 75 4.17 -6.60 11.15
N ALA A 76 4.92 -5.62 11.66
CA ALA A 76 5.90 -4.89 10.86
C ALA A 76 6.96 -5.81 10.23
N GLU A 77 7.43 -6.81 10.97
CA GLU A 77 8.46 -7.74 10.49
C GLU A 77 7.96 -8.60 9.34
N VAL A 78 6.73 -9.10 9.44
CA VAL A 78 6.10 -9.90 8.38
C VAL A 78 5.87 -9.06 7.14
N ALA A 79 5.36 -7.84 7.33
CA ALA A 79 5.13 -6.91 6.22
C ALA A 79 6.44 -6.56 5.51
N ALA A 80 7.50 -6.30 6.27
CA ALA A 80 8.83 -5.99 5.70
C ALA A 80 9.36 -7.17 4.89
N ALA A 81 9.20 -8.40 5.38
CA ALA A 81 9.65 -9.59 4.67
C ALA A 81 8.93 -9.74 3.32
N LYS A 82 7.63 -9.46 3.29
CA LYS A 82 6.85 -9.50 2.04
C LYS A 82 7.31 -8.45 1.04
N VAL A 83 7.60 -7.23 1.51
CA VAL A 83 8.11 -6.15 0.65
C VAL A 83 9.48 -6.51 0.09
N LEU A 84 10.39 -7.02 0.92
CA LEU A 84 11.72 -7.45 0.49
C LEU A 84 11.64 -8.57 -0.55
N ALA A 85 10.74 -9.54 -0.36
CA ALA A 85 10.52 -10.60 -1.31
C ALA A 85 10.03 -10.04 -2.66
N TRP A 86 9.17 -9.03 -2.62
CA TRP A 86 8.70 -8.37 -3.84
C TRP A 86 9.83 -7.68 -4.59
N LEU A 87 10.69 -6.97 -3.87
CA LEU A 87 11.86 -6.29 -4.46
C LEU A 87 12.80 -7.27 -5.16
N ALA A 88 12.88 -8.50 -4.69
CA ALA A 88 13.75 -9.52 -5.27
C ALA A 88 13.17 -10.21 -6.50
N ARG A 89 11.91 -9.94 -6.87
CA ARG A 89 11.27 -10.60 -8.00
C ARG A 89 11.88 -10.16 -9.32
N PRO A 90 12.06 -11.09 -10.29
CA PRO A 90 12.55 -10.72 -11.64
C PRO A 90 11.63 -9.74 -12.36
N ASP A 91 10.33 -9.79 -12.10
CA ASP A 91 9.33 -8.92 -12.73
C ASP A 91 9.05 -7.63 -11.94
N PHE A 92 9.90 -7.28 -10.98
CA PHE A 92 9.74 -6.05 -10.20
C PHE A 92 9.54 -4.84 -11.12
N GLY A 93 8.50 -4.06 -10.85
CA GLY A 93 8.14 -2.91 -11.67
C GLY A 93 7.11 -3.21 -12.75
N GLN A 94 6.67 -4.44 -12.90
CA GLN A 94 5.68 -4.88 -13.88
C GLN A 94 4.62 -5.74 -13.19
N PRO A 95 3.43 -5.21 -12.90
CA PRO A 95 2.98 -3.85 -13.20
C PRO A 95 3.56 -2.81 -12.24
N PRO A 96 3.48 -1.52 -12.60
CA PRO A 96 4.02 -0.45 -11.74
C PRO A 96 3.17 -0.14 -10.51
N VAL A 97 1.97 -0.66 -10.43
CA VAL A 97 1.09 -0.57 -9.25
C VAL A 97 0.70 -1.98 -8.86
N ALA A 98 1.01 -2.37 -7.64
CA ALA A 98 0.84 -3.75 -7.20
C ALA A 98 0.52 -3.83 -5.70
N ASP A 99 0.12 -5.02 -5.27
CA ASP A 99 -0.16 -5.34 -3.87
C ASP A 99 0.58 -6.62 -3.52
N VAL A 100 1.25 -6.66 -2.37
CA VAL A 100 2.02 -7.84 -1.95
C VAL A 100 1.15 -9.10 -1.81
N ARG A 101 -0.18 -8.93 -1.66
CA ARG A 101 -1.12 -10.04 -1.57
C ARG A 101 -1.39 -10.73 -2.90
N GLU A 102 -1.02 -10.11 -4.01
CA GLU A 102 -1.24 -10.61 -5.36
C GLU A 102 -0.13 -11.54 -5.85
N GLY A 103 0.92 -11.59 -5.12
CA GLY A 103 2.07 -12.34 -5.51
C GLY A 103 2.12 -13.75 -5.03
#